data_d2191c25061bee7118c169058193f226
#
_entry.id   d2191c25061bee7118c169058193f226
#
_cell.length_a   1.000
_cell.length_b   1.000
_cell.length_c   1.000
_cell.angle_alpha   90.00
_cell.angle_beta   90.00
_cell.angle_gamma   90.00
#
_symmetry.space_group_name_H-M   'P 1'
#
loop_
_entity.id
_entity.type
_entity.pdbx_description
1 polymer ?
#
loop_
_entity_poly.entity_id
_entity_poly.type
_entity_poly.pdbx_seq_one_letter_code
_entity_poly.pdbx_strand_id
1 'polypeptide(L)'
;MKNAPNLKCLPKDKLTEAIIFAGADAWIHARNWQQGNPAGDNVPPITLGPKQLMDLNNVKIIDAGRRYARVYRAGELSASQTTAIATRLALAGVREARFYSESLELLEDWSPRLAGLKEEAERGESVVVKLPTSAQREGVAPALNQMGASQRGEVLLAHYDGDLAIHADSDTVHYYNGVVWNPLPDKELQREMAQIYIDAEVAYSQNAIKSAVETMKLSLPVMGVTARNLVGFSNGVFDTRTGQFRPHSKTDWLLIASELPFSPPAEGETLASHAPNFWKWLRRSVANNDRKTDRVLAALFMVLANRYDWQLFLEVTGPGGSGKSVMAEICTMLAGKANTVSASMKALEDARDRALVVGYSLIIMPDMTRYAGDGAGIKAITGGDKVSIDPKHKAPYSTRIQAVVLAVNNNAMTFSDRSGGISRRRVIFNFTEVVPENERDTLLAEKIEGELAVVIRHLLTRFADQDDARRLLHEQQKSEEALAIKREGDSLVDFCGYLMASVVCDGMFIGNAEIVPFSPRKYLYHAYLAYMRANGLSKPVSLMRFGTDMPGAMAEYGKAYQKKKTKHGIRSNVTLHDDSGDWMPLCAATIENEGVE
;
A
#
# COMPACT_ATOMS: atom_id res chain seq x y z
N MET A 1 -31.96 18.55 -40.53
CA MET A 1 -30.77 17.73 -40.76
C MET A 1 -30.38 17.78 -42.23
N LYS A 2 -29.84 18.89 -42.70
CA LYS A 2 -29.33 19.06 -44.07
C LYS A 2 -28.01 19.80 -43.93
N ASN A 3 -26.99 19.29 -44.61
CA ASN A 3 -25.64 19.76 -44.82
C ASN A 3 -24.57 19.10 -43.91
N ALA A 4 -24.37 17.77 -44.11
CA ALA A 4 -23.02 17.23 -43.92
C ALA A 4 -22.18 17.79 -45.11
N PRO A 5 -21.01 18.37 -44.86
CA PRO A 5 -20.17 18.89 -45.91
C PRO A 5 -19.71 17.76 -46.81
N ASN A 6 -20.02 17.93 -48.09
CA ASN A 6 -19.62 17.03 -49.16
C ASN A 6 -18.12 17.27 -49.46
N LEU A 7 -17.25 16.56 -48.73
CA LEU A 7 -15.79 16.59 -48.96
C LEU A 7 -15.49 15.89 -50.29
N LYS A 8 -15.80 16.56 -51.39
CA LYS A 8 -15.39 16.13 -52.74
C LYS A 8 -13.88 16.30 -52.88
N CYS A 9 -13.25 15.21 -53.30
CA CYS A 9 -11.87 15.11 -53.80
C CYS A 9 -10.78 15.16 -52.74
N LEU A 10 -10.51 14.00 -52.13
CA LEU A 10 -9.18 13.71 -51.61
C LEU A 10 -8.22 13.49 -52.81
N PRO A 11 -6.97 14.03 -52.75
CA PRO A 11 -5.96 13.75 -53.75
C PRO A 11 -5.65 12.24 -53.84
N LYS A 12 -5.05 11.83 -54.96
CA LYS A 12 -4.75 10.42 -55.29
C LYS A 12 -3.89 9.65 -54.25
N ASP A 13 -3.38 10.31 -53.23
CA ASP A 13 -2.52 9.75 -52.17
C ASP A 13 -3.29 9.42 -50.87
N LYS A 14 -4.43 8.74 -51.05
CA LYS A 14 -5.41 8.41 -49.99
C LYS A 14 -4.83 7.65 -48.77
N LEU A 15 -3.73 6.94 -48.93
CA LEU A 15 -3.06 6.16 -47.85
C LEU A 15 -2.19 7.03 -46.90
N THR A 16 -1.91 8.28 -47.25
CA THR A 16 -1.03 9.16 -46.50
C THR A 16 -1.76 10.24 -45.70
N GLU A 17 -3.07 10.38 -45.86
CA GLU A 17 -3.90 11.38 -45.19
C GLU A 17 -4.69 10.76 -44.03
N ALA A 18 -4.77 11.46 -42.88
CA ALA A 18 -5.62 11.14 -41.76
C ALA A 18 -6.70 12.21 -41.59
N ILE A 19 -7.93 11.77 -41.34
CA ILE A 19 -9.06 12.64 -41.01
C ILE A 19 -9.42 12.42 -39.56
N ILE A 20 -9.41 13.50 -38.78
CA ILE A 20 -9.58 13.46 -37.33
C ILE A 20 -10.70 14.39 -36.93
N PHE A 21 -11.68 13.91 -36.19
CA PHE A 21 -12.71 14.72 -35.57
C PHE A 21 -12.38 14.81 -34.06
N ALA A 22 -12.22 16.02 -33.56
CA ALA A 22 -11.82 16.26 -32.16
C ALA A 22 -12.82 17.20 -31.46
N GLY A 23 -13.33 16.80 -30.30
CA GLY A 23 -14.28 17.59 -29.50
C GLY A 23 -15.39 16.75 -28.89
N ALA A 24 -16.36 17.40 -28.25
CA ALA A 24 -17.50 16.77 -27.60
C ALA A 24 -18.35 15.93 -28.58
N ASP A 25 -18.53 16.43 -29.79
CA ASP A 25 -19.38 15.83 -30.81
C ASP A 25 -18.60 15.05 -31.88
N ALA A 26 -17.33 14.72 -31.61
CA ALA A 26 -16.42 14.04 -32.54
C ALA A 26 -17.01 12.77 -33.14
N TRP A 27 -17.71 11.97 -32.38
CA TRP A 27 -18.32 10.73 -32.83
C TRP A 27 -19.50 10.97 -33.81
N ILE A 28 -20.31 12.00 -33.55
CA ILE A 28 -21.45 12.36 -34.41
C ILE A 28 -20.94 12.82 -35.76
N HIS A 29 -19.93 13.68 -35.78
CA HIS A 29 -19.33 14.20 -37.00
C HIS A 29 -18.63 13.11 -37.83
N ALA A 30 -17.89 12.22 -37.18
CA ALA A 30 -17.24 11.08 -37.83
C ALA A 30 -18.25 10.12 -38.46
N ARG A 31 -19.37 9.83 -37.79
CA ARG A 31 -20.44 8.99 -38.31
C ARG A 31 -21.13 9.63 -39.52
N ASN A 32 -21.43 10.92 -39.44
CA ASN A 32 -22.04 11.67 -40.54
C ASN A 32 -21.10 11.71 -41.76
N TRP A 33 -19.80 11.89 -41.53
CA TRP A 33 -18.79 11.84 -42.58
C TRP A 33 -18.73 10.47 -43.26
N GLN A 34 -18.76 9.38 -42.50
CA GLN A 34 -18.78 8.00 -43.03
C GLN A 34 -20.04 7.72 -43.86
N GLN A 35 -21.20 8.23 -43.46
CA GLN A 35 -22.45 8.07 -44.20
C GLN A 35 -22.42 8.80 -45.56
N GLY A 36 -21.74 9.96 -45.60
CA GLY A 36 -21.55 10.71 -46.84
C GLY A 36 -20.43 10.18 -47.76
N ASN A 37 -19.57 9.29 -47.23
CA ASN A 37 -18.42 8.72 -47.93
C ASN A 37 -18.40 7.19 -47.76
N PRO A 38 -19.29 6.44 -48.45
CA PRO A 38 -19.41 5.01 -48.25
C PRO A 38 -18.14 4.25 -48.61
N ALA A 39 -17.91 3.15 -47.89
CA ALA A 39 -16.72 2.33 -47.92
C ALA A 39 -16.36 1.78 -49.30
N GLY A 40 -15.13 1.90 -49.66
CA GLY A 40 -14.48 1.35 -50.85
C GLY A 40 -13.07 1.90 -51.00
N ASP A 41 -12.92 3.20 -50.77
CA ASP A 41 -11.67 3.92 -51.00
C ASP A 41 -11.27 4.90 -49.88
N ASN A 42 -12.02 4.98 -48.79
CA ASN A 42 -11.81 5.98 -47.75
C ASN A 42 -11.25 5.39 -46.47
N VAL A 43 -10.22 6.03 -45.91
CA VAL A 43 -9.69 5.69 -44.60
C VAL A 43 -10.73 6.07 -43.53
N PRO A 44 -11.05 5.20 -42.58
CA PRO A 44 -11.99 5.53 -41.53
C PRO A 44 -11.51 6.74 -40.71
N PRO A 45 -12.39 7.69 -40.39
CA PRO A 45 -12.04 8.86 -39.62
C PRO A 45 -11.71 8.46 -38.18
N ILE A 46 -10.78 9.19 -37.60
CA ILE A 46 -10.37 9.02 -36.20
C ILE A 46 -11.20 9.97 -35.34
N THR A 47 -11.66 9.51 -34.20
CA THR A 47 -12.42 10.32 -33.25
C THR A 47 -11.63 10.54 -31.96
N LEU A 48 -11.52 11.79 -31.57
CA LEU A 48 -10.93 12.22 -30.29
C LEU A 48 -12.03 12.88 -29.44
N GLY A 49 -12.81 12.08 -28.76
CA GLY A 49 -13.85 12.57 -27.84
C GLY A 49 -13.25 13.06 -26.50
N PRO A 50 -14.11 13.56 -25.57
CA PRO A 50 -13.65 14.19 -24.33
C PRO A 50 -12.68 13.31 -23.52
N LYS A 51 -12.88 11.99 -23.45
CA LYS A 51 -12.00 11.07 -22.73
C LYS A 51 -10.61 10.97 -23.36
N GLN A 52 -10.54 10.88 -24.68
CA GLN A 52 -9.27 10.84 -25.41
C GLN A 52 -8.53 12.18 -25.36
N LEU A 53 -9.27 13.29 -25.35
CA LEU A 53 -8.71 14.65 -25.24
C LEU A 53 -8.15 14.94 -23.84
N MET A 54 -8.61 14.23 -22.81
CA MET A 54 -8.04 14.32 -21.45
C MET A 54 -6.74 13.51 -21.29
N ASP A 55 -6.53 12.49 -22.12
CA ASP A 55 -5.37 11.58 -22.00
C ASP A 55 -4.67 11.39 -23.36
N LEU A 56 -4.41 12.48 -24.05
CA LEU A 56 -3.74 12.46 -25.36
C LEU A 56 -2.36 11.82 -25.33
N ASN A 57 -1.70 11.78 -24.17
CA ASN A 57 -0.39 11.16 -24.03
C ASN A 57 -0.43 9.63 -24.19
N ASN A 58 -1.54 9.00 -23.87
CA ASN A 58 -1.73 7.55 -23.95
C ASN A 58 -2.55 7.12 -25.19
N VAL A 59 -3.04 8.06 -25.99
CA VAL A 59 -3.84 7.77 -27.16
C VAL A 59 -2.96 7.75 -28.41
N LYS A 60 -3.00 6.64 -29.14
CA LYS A 60 -2.43 6.56 -30.48
C LYS A 60 -3.38 7.25 -31.45
N ILE A 61 -3.05 8.47 -31.87
CA ILE A 61 -3.91 9.29 -32.71
C ILE A 61 -3.94 8.78 -34.15
N ILE A 62 -2.79 8.36 -34.69
CA ILE A 62 -2.69 7.84 -36.07
C ILE A 62 -1.63 6.74 -36.16
N ASP A 63 -1.75 5.90 -37.23
CA ASP A 63 -0.74 4.89 -37.52
C ASP A 63 0.49 5.48 -38.20
N ALA A 64 1.64 4.85 -38.03
CA ALA A 64 2.87 5.24 -38.68
C ALA A 64 2.72 5.21 -40.23
N GLY A 65 3.29 6.21 -40.89
CA GLY A 65 3.24 6.32 -42.37
C GLY A 65 2.26 7.38 -42.88
N ARG A 66 1.41 7.97 -42.03
CA ARG A 66 0.58 9.11 -42.41
C ARG A 66 1.44 10.37 -42.50
N ARG A 67 1.30 11.14 -43.59
CA ARG A 67 2.08 12.37 -43.83
C ARG A 67 1.27 13.64 -43.66
N TYR A 68 -0.06 13.55 -43.84
CA TYR A 68 -0.98 14.67 -43.81
C TYR A 68 -2.09 14.41 -42.80
N ALA A 69 -2.51 15.42 -42.03
CA ALA A 69 -3.62 15.33 -41.07
C ALA A 69 -4.56 16.54 -41.25
N ARG A 70 -5.85 16.25 -41.34
CA ARG A 70 -6.92 17.26 -41.24
C ARG A 70 -7.68 17.01 -39.94
N VAL A 71 -7.64 17.99 -39.07
CA VAL A 71 -8.33 17.95 -37.78
C VAL A 71 -9.54 18.87 -37.85
N TYR A 72 -10.72 18.31 -37.71
CA TYR A 72 -11.97 19.03 -37.66
C TYR A 72 -12.42 19.21 -36.23
N ARG A 73 -12.67 20.45 -35.82
CA ARG A 73 -13.23 20.73 -34.51
C ARG A 73 -14.70 20.30 -34.49
N ALA A 74 -15.05 19.44 -33.56
CA ALA A 74 -16.39 18.95 -33.29
C ALA A 74 -16.81 19.37 -31.88
N GLY A 75 -16.99 20.67 -31.71
CA GLY A 75 -17.13 21.37 -30.41
C GLY A 75 -15.90 22.21 -30.05
N GLU A 76 -15.93 22.84 -28.87
CA GLU A 76 -14.83 23.68 -28.41
C GLU A 76 -13.59 22.84 -28.04
N LEU A 77 -12.43 23.22 -28.58
CA LEU A 77 -11.12 22.72 -28.23
C LEU A 77 -10.31 23.85 -27.58
N SER A 78 -9.71 23.56 -26.42
CA SER A 78 -8.77 24.48 -25.80
C SER A 78 -7.47 24.59 -26.62
N ALA A 79 -6.74 25.69 -26.46
CA ALA A 79 -5.44 25.88 -27.13
C ALA A 79 -4.44 24.77 -26.71
N SER A 80 -4.48 24.32 -25.45
CA SER A 80 -3.65 23.22 -24.95
C SER A 80 -3.98 21.89 -25.63
N GLN A 81 -5.26 21.59 -25.84
CA GLN A 81 -5.69 20.39 -26.57
C GLN A 81 -5.29 20.45 -28.04
N THR A 82 -5.43 21.60 -28.67
CA THR A 82 -5.00 21.79 -30.06
C THR A 82 -3.50 21.57 -30.22
N THR A 83 -2.68 22.13 -29.32
CA THR A 83 -1.22 21.92 -29.30
C THR A 83 -0.86 20.47 -29.01
N ALA A 84 -1.52 19.83 -28.04
CA ALA A 84 -1.26 18.42 -27.72
C ALA A 84 -1.57 17.49 -28.90
N ILE A 85 -2.66 17.73 -29.63
CA ILE A 85 -2.97 17.01 -30.88
C ILE A 85 -1.86 17.23 -31.90
N ALA A 86 -1.45 18.49 -32.15
CA ALA A 86 -0.39 18.82 -33.10
C ALA A 86 0.96 18.14 -32.72
N THR A 87 1.34 18.15 -31.43
CA THR A 87 2.54 17.47 -30.94
C THR A 87 2.49 15.96 -31.18
N ARG A 88 1.35 15.32 -30.93
CA ARG A 88 1.20 13.88 -31.19
C ARG A 88 1.23 13.54 -32.67
N LEU A 89 0.70 14.40 -33.52
CA LEU A 89 0.82 14.27 -34.98
C LEU A 89 2.27 14.41 -35.45
N ALA A 90 3.02 15.35 -34.85
CA ALA A 90 4.44 15.54 -35.14
C ALA A 90 5.28 14.31 -34.75
N LEU A 91 5.05 13.76 -33.55
CA LEU A 91 5.70 12.52 -33.07
C LEU A 91 5.37 11.30 -33.93
N ALA A 92 4.16 11.25 -34.50
CA ALA A 92 3.75 10.20 -35.43
C ALA A 92 4.34 10.36 -36.86
N GLY A 93 5.10 11.43 -37.10
CA GLY A 93 5.78 11.68 -38.36
C GLY A 93 4.94 12.42 -39.42
N VAL A 94 3.85 13.07 -39.02
CA VAL A 94 3.05 13.95 -39.88
C VAL A 94 3.87 15.18 -40.26
N ARG A 95 3.79 15.59 -41.53
CA ARG A 95 4.51 16.74 -42.07
C ARG A 95 3.63 17.98 -42.26
N GLU A 96 2.33 17.75 -42.47
CA GLU A 96 1.35 18.82 -42.60
C GLU A 96 0.13 18.51 -41.73
N ALA A 97 -0.25 19.44 -40.85
CA ALA A 97 -1.44 19.34 -40.02
C ALA A 97 -2.23 20.64 -40.08
N ARG A 98 -3.50 20.54 -40.44
CA ARG A 98 -4.40 21.69 -40.57
C ARG A 98 -5.67 21.46 -39.77
N PHE A 99 -6.08 22.49 -39.04
CA PHE A 99 -7.26 22.48 -38.18
C PHE A 99 -8.39 23.30 -38.85
N TYR A 100 -9.56 22.73 -38.86
CA TYR A 100 -10.74 23.30 -39.50
C TYR A 100 -11.88 23.47 -38.50
N SER A 101 -12.73 24.48 -38.73
CA SER A 101 -14.00 24.64 -38.02
C SER A 101 -15.03 23.57 -38.40
N GLU A 102 -16.15 23.55 -37.70
CA GLU A 102 -17.31 22.71 -38.08
C GLU A 102 -17.87 23.10 -39.46
N SER A 103 -17.72 24.35 -39.87
CA SER A 103 -18.10 24.87 -41.18
C SER A 103 -17.06 24.65 -42.27
N LEU A 104 -15.97 23.92 -41.97
CA LEU A 104 -14.86 23.58 -42.87
C LEU A 104 -13.94 24.77 -43.23
N GLU A 105 -14.00 25.83 -42.51
CA GLU A 105 -13.06 26.93 -42.65
C GLU A 105 -11.72 26.58 -41.97
N LEU A 106 -10.61 26.88 -42.65
CA LEU A 106 -9.28 26.69 -42.07
C LEU A 106 -9.08 27.66 -40.91
N LEU A 107 -8.91 27.10 -39.68
CA LEU A 107 -8.66 27.86 -38.47
C LEU A 107 -7.17 28.12 -38.27
N GLU A 108 -6.37 27.04 -38.37
CA GLU A 108 -4.95 27.07 -38.06
C GLU A 108 -4.17 26.10 -38.94
N ASP A 109 -3.00 26.54 -39.47
CA ASP A 109 -2.04 25.67 -40.15
C ASP A 109 -0.82 25.46 -39.23
N TRP A 110 -0.68 24.24 -38.71
CA TRP A 110 0.39 23.83 -37.83
C TRP A 110 1.61 23.26 -38.54
N SER A 111 1.52 23.06 -39.87
CA SER A 111 2.57 22.44 -40.70
C SER A 111 3.96 23.06 -40.46
N PRO A 112 4.13 24.40 -40.38
CA PRO A 112 5.45 25.01 -40.17
C PRO A 112 6.04 24.77 -38.79
N ARG A 113 5.21 24.39 -37.81
CA ARG A 113 5.60 24.23 -36.39
C ARG A 113 5.86 22.76 -36.00
N LEU A 114 5.43 21.80 -36.77
CA LEU A 114 5.48 20.37 -36.43
C LEU A 114 6.91 19.88 -36.19
N ALA A 115 7.89 20.35 -36.97
CA ALA A 115 9.30 19.94 -36.78
C ALA A 115 9.84 20.38 -35.42
N GLY A 116 9.57 21.63 -35.03
CA GLY A 116 9.95 22.15 -33.71
C GLY A 116 9.28 21.40 -32.57
N LEU A 117 7.96 21.15 -32.65
CA LEU A 117 7.21 20.39 -31.65
C LEU A 117 7.74 18.97 -31.47
N LYS A 118 8.19 18.34 -32.56
CA LYS A 118 8.80 17.02 -32.51
C LYS A 118 10.14 17.04 -31.76
N GLU A 119 11.01 17.98 -32.09
CA GLU A 119 12.31 18.14 -31.44
C GLU A 119 12.19 18.50 -29.95
N GLU A 120 11.20 19.34 -29.58
CA GLU A 120 10.90 19.69 -28.18
C GLU A 120 10.40 18.47 -27.40
N ALA A 121 9.49 17.69 -27.97
CA ALA A 121 8.94 16.50 -27.36
C ALA A 121 9.98 15.37 -27.22
N GLU A 122 10.89 15.21 -28.19
CA GLU A 122 11.97 14.22 -28.16
C GLU A 122 13.09 14.60 -27.16
N ARG A 123 13.28 15.90 -26.88
CA ARG A 123 14.20 16.38 -25.85
C ARG A 123 13.65 16.22 -24.41
N GLY A 124 12.40 15.82 -24.26
CA GLY A 124 11.76 15.68 -22.94
C GLY A 124 11.42 17.03 -22.28
N GLU A 125 11.54 18.12 -23.03
CA GLU A 125 11.07 19.42 -22.58
C GLU A 125 9.54 19.43 -22.63
N SER A 126 8.93 19.49 -21.44
CA SER A 126 7.48 19.70 -21.30
C SER A 126 7.10 20.93 -22.10
N VAL A 127 6.25 20.78 -23.12
CA VAL A 127 5.72 21.94 -23.83
C VAL A 127 4.81 22.70 -22.88
N VAL A 128 5.38 23.62 -22.13
CA VAL A 128 4.63 24.62 -21.37
C VAL A 128 4.05 25.58 -22.39
N VAL A 129 2.84 25.31 -22.85
CA VAL A 129 2.07 26.32 -23.59
C VAL A 129 1.77 27.43 -22.61
N LYS A 130 2.53 28.52 -22.69
CA LYS A 130 2.10 29.81 -22.13
C LYS A 130 0.83 30.16 -22.88
N LEU A 131 -0.33 29.95 -22.24
CA LEU A 131 -1.59 30.47 -22.72
C LEU A 131 -1.45 31.97 -22.90
N PRO A 132 -1.77 32.57 -24.07
CA PRO A 132 -1.94 33.99 -24.15
C PRO A 132 -3.14 34.33 -23.24
N THR A 133 -2.85 34.85 -22.05
CA THR A 133 -3.88 35.51 -21.24
C THR A 133 -4.53 36.56 -22.10
N SER A 134 -5.87 36.54 -22.15
CA SER A 134 -6.72 37.51 -22.79
C SER A 134 -6.26 38.94 -22.41
N ALA A 135 -5.84 39.69 -23.41
CA ALA A 135 -5.28 41.03 -23.39
C ALA A 135 -3.74 41.04 -23.42
N GLN A 136 -3.16 40.94 -24.62
CA GLN A 136 -2.02 41.78 -24.94
C GLN A 136 -2.51 43.24 -24.93
N ARG A 137 -2.67 43.76 -23.72
CA ARG A 137 -2.35 45.16 -23.49
C ARG A 137 -0.84 45.18 -23.27
N GLU A 138 -0.12 45.91 -24.09
CA GLU A 138 1.23 46.39 -23.79
C GLU A 138 1.19 47.03 -22.40
N GLY A 139 1.52 46.27 -21.35
CA GLY A 139 1.48 46.65 -19.97
C GLY A 139 2.36 45.72 -19.19
N VAL A 140 3.34 46.25 -18.51
CA VAL A 140 4.17 45.59 -17.51
C VAL A 140 3.28 44.64 -16.68
N ALA A 141 3.69 43.38 -16.55
CA ALA A 141 2.97 42.38 -15.73
C ALA A 141 2.72 43.00 -14.34
N PRO A 142 1.48 42.93 -13.78
CA PRO A 142 1.20 43.58 -12.51
C PRO A 142 2.16 43.06 -11.45
N ALA A 143 2.69 43.98 -10.63
CA ALA A 143 3.55 43.58 -9.53
C ALA A 143 2.80 42.60 -8.59
N LEU A 144 3.49 41.67 -7.96
CA LEU A 144 2.91 40.62 -7.09
C LEU A 144 1.93 41.17 -6.03
N ASN A 145 2.18 42.39 -5.49
CA ASN A 145 1.31 43.03 -4.51
C ASN A 145 0.00 43.57 -5.11
N GLN A 146 -0.07 43.72 -6.44
CA GLN A 146 -1.27 44.16 -7.18
C GLN A 146 -2.10 42.98 -7.67
N MET A 147 -1.55 41.75 -7.63
CA MET A 147 -2.23 40.51 -8.04
C MET A 147 -3.28 40.11 -6.99
N GLY A 148 -4.36 39.47 -7.44
CA GLY A 148 -5.30 38.77 -6.58
C GLY A 148 -4.70 37.50 -5.96
N ALA A 149 -5.36 36.92 -4.98
CA ALA A 149 -4.89 35.70 -4.29
C ALA A 149 -4.71 34.51 -5.27
N SER A 150 -5.64 34.33 -6.22
CA SER A 150 -5.56 33.29 -7.25
C SER A 150 -4.36 33.47 -8.18
N GLN A 151 -4.12 34.70 -8.65
CA GLN A 151 -2.97 34.98 -9.52
C GLN A 151 -1.63 34.72 -8.82
N ARG A 152 -1.52 35.07 -7.54
CA ARG A 152 -0.35 34.74 -6.72
C ARG A 152 -0.21 33.24 -6.49
N GLY A 153 -1.34 32.54 -6.33
CA GLY A 153 -1.36 31.08 -6.25
C GLY A 153 -0.88 30.41 -7.54
N GLU A 154 -1.23 30.97 -8.71
CA GLU A 154 -0.73 30.51 -10.01
C GLU A 154 0.79 30.72 -10.16
N VAL A 155 1.31 31.85 -9.66
CA VAL A 155 2.77 32.09 -9.64
C VAL A 155 3.49 31.06 -8.78
N LEU A 156 2.95 30.74 -7.59
CA LEU A 156 3.51 29.71 -6.72
C LEU A 156 3.42 28.31 -7.38
N LEU A 157 2.32 27.99 -8.03
CA LEU A 157 2.15 26.73 -8.76
C LEU A 157 3.15 26.62 -9.92
N ALA A 158 3.36 27.71 -10.65
CA ALA A 158 4.34 27.77 -11.73
C ALA A 158 5.79 27.58 -11.24
N HIS A 159 6.10 28.02 -10.02
CA HIS A 159 7.40 27.81 -9.39
C HIS A 159 7.74 26.33 -9.19
N TYR A 160 6.72 25.48 -9.03
CA TYR A 160 6.86 24.02 -8.94
C TYR A 160 6.59 23.28 -10.26
N ASP A 161 6.67 23.95 -11.40
CA ASP A 161 6.41 23.37 -12.74
C ASP A 161 5.08 22.60 -12.87
N GLY A 162 4.12 22.89 -11.99
CA GLY A 162 2.83 22.19 -11.92
C GLY A 162 2.91 20.78 -11.32
N ASP A 163 4.01 20.41 -10.69
CA ASP A 163 4.22 19.10 -10.07
C ASP A 163 3.73 19.05 -8.60
N LEU A 164 2.57 19.69 -8.36
CA LEU A 164 1.86 19.65 -7.08
C LEU A 164 0.54 18.91 -7.19
N ALA A 165 0.18 18.18 -6.14
CA ALA A 165 -1.13 17.56 -5.98
C ALA A 165 -1.56 17.57 -4.52
N ILE A 166 -2.86 17.43 -4.24
CA ILE A 166 -3.39 17.44 -2.88
C ILE A 166 -3.84 16.06 -2.45
N HIS A 167 -3.45 15.64 -1.24
CA HIS A 167 -3.91 14.38 -0.66
C HIS A 167 -5.29 14.60 0.00
N ALA A 168 -6.31 13.92 -0.53
CA ALA A 168 -7.72 14.15 -0.18
C ALA A 168 -8.05 13.99 1.31
N ASP A 169 -7.42 13.03 2.02
CA ASP A 169 -7.75 12.77 3.43
C ASP A 169 -7.08 13.75 4.40
N SER A 170 -5.88 14.23 4.09
CA SER A 170 -5.07 15.07 5.00
C SER A 170 -4.99 16.54 4.59
N ASP A 171 -5.57 16.90 3.46
CA ASP A 171 -5.48 18.25 2.86
C ASP A 171 -4.02 18.76 2.74
N THR A 172 -3.08 17.81 2.62
CA THR A 172 -1.64 18.10 2.51
C THR A 172 -1.24 18.14 1.05
N VAL A 173 -0.56 19.21 0.65
CA VAL A 173 0.05 19.30 -0.68
C VAL A 173 1.23 18.34 -0.76
N HIS A 174 1.39 17.70 -1.90
CA HIS A 174 2.54 16.88 -2.22
C HIS A 174 3.21 17.40 -3.48
N TYR A 175 4.53 17.32 -3.50
CA TYR A 175 5.40 17.67 -4.63
C TYR A 175 6.02 16.42 -5.22
N TYR A 176 5.97 16.29 -6.55
CA TYR A 176 6.63 15.20 -7.27
C TYR A 176 8.09 15.54 -7.54
N ASN A 177 9.02 14.80 -6.95
CA ASN A 177 10.46 15.03 -7.08
C ASN A 177 11.13 14.28 -8.25
N GLY A 178 10.35 13.74 -9.17
CA GLY A 178 10.83 12.89 -10.25
C GLY A 178 10.79 11.39 -9.94
N VAL A 179 10.65 11.01 -8.67
CA VAL A 179 10.60 9.62 -8.18
C VAL A 179 9.31 9.34 -7.41
N VAL A 180 9.05 10.14 -6.37
CA VAL A 180 7.89 9.98 -5.47
C VAL A 180 7.21 11.32 -5.19
N TRP A 181 5.98 11.25 -4.69
CA TRP A 181 5.23 12.39 -4.20
C TRP A 181 5.52 12.60 -2.72
N ASN A 182 6.28 13.63 -2.38
CA ASN A 182 6.64 13.99 -1.01
C ASN A 182 5.65 14.99 -0.41
N PRO A 183 5.28 14.84 0.86
CA PRO A 183 4.44 15.83 1.52
C PRO A 183 5.18 17.18 1.63
N LEU A 184 4.51 18.25 1.23
CA LEU A 184 5.01 19.62 1.28
C LEU A 184 4.15 20.42 2.27
N PRO A 185 4.68 20.72 3.47
CA PRO A 185 3.93 21.46 4.49
C PRO A 185 3.58 22.89 4.05
N ASP A 186 2.43 23.39 4.46
CA ASP A 186 1.97 24.75 4.16
C ASP A 186 2.99 25.83 4.53
N LYS A 187 3.76 25.62 5.61
CA LYS A 187 4.82 26.54 6.01
C LYS A 187 5.96 26.63 4.98
N GLU A 188 6.24 25.55 4.29
CA GLU A 188 7.23 25.53 3.21
C GLU A 188 6.70 26.28 1.99
N LEU A 189 5.47 25.99 1.58
CA LEU A 189 4.78 26.75 0.52
C LEU A 189 4.74 28.25 0.82
N GLN A 190 4.50 28.61 2.09
CA GLN A 190 4.52 30.02 2.53
C GLN A 190 5.92 30.63 2.48
N ARG A 191 6.98 29.85 2.77
CA ARG A 191 8.37 30.32 2.64
C ARG A 191 8.75 30.53 1.18
N GLU A 192 8.39 29.60 0.32
CA GLU A 192 8.64 29.72 -1.13
C GLU A 192 7.89 30.93 -1.70
N MET A 193 6.63 31.13 -1.34
CA MET A 193 5.89 32.33 -1.76
C MET A 193 6.53 33.60 -1.23
N ALA A 194 7.07 33.62 0.01
CA ALA A 194 7.81 34.74 0.54
C ALA A 194 9.10 34.99 -0.24
N GLN A 195 9.82 33.92 -0.61
CA GLN A 195 11.04 34.05 -1.43
C GLN A 195 10.74 34.64 -2.81
N ILE A 196 9.64 34.21 -3.45
CA ILE A 196 9.20 34.79 -4.73
C ILE A 196 8.96 36.32 -4.61
N TYR A 197 8.39 36.77 -3.50
CA TYR A 197 8.23 38.22 -3.25
C TYR A 197 9.56 38.92 -3.06
N ILE A 198 10.50 38.30 -2.34
CA ILE A 198 11.85 38.87 -2.10
C ILE A 198 12.61 38.95 -3.42
N ASP A 199 12.59 37.93 -4.24
CA ASP A 199 13.28 37.87 -5.54
C ASP A 199 12.70 38.89 -6.54
N ALA A 200 11.41 39.19 -6.40
CA ALA A 200 10.74 40.23 -7.18
C ALA A 200 10.93 41.65 -6.62
N GLU A 201 11.62 41.81 -5.50
CA GLU A 201 11.82 43.09 -4.78
C GLU A 201 10.50 43.78 -4.40
N VAL A 202 9.45 43.01 -4.08
CA VAL A 202 8.10 43.49 -3.76
C VAL A 202 7.77 43.24 -2.29
N ALA A 203 7.27 44.26 -1.60
CA ALA A 203 6.81 44.10 -0.22
C ALA A 203 5.56 43.22 -0.13
N TYR A 204 5.47 42.40 0.92
CA TYR A 204 4.38 41.44 1.16
C TYR A 204 3.82 41.51 2.57
N SER A 205 2.61 41.02 2.76
CA SER A 205 2.00 40.76 4.06
C SER A 205 1.82 39.26 4.30
N GLN A 206 1.77 38.87 5.57
CA GLN A 206 1.50 37.46 5.92
C GLN A 206 0.17 36.96 5.33
N ASN A 207 -0.86 37.81 5.29
CA ASN A 207 -2.15 37.47 4.71
C ASN A 207 -2.07 37.26 3.19
N ALA A 208 -1.25 38.04 2.48
CA ALA A 208 -1.05 37.87 1.05
C ALA A 208 -0.42 36.52 0.72
N ILE A 209 0.56 36.08 1.51
CA ILE A 209 1.21 34.78 1.38
C ILE A 209 0.23 33.65 1.69
N LYS A 210 -0.44 33.71 2.85
CA LYS A 210 -1.42 32.66 3.25
C LYS A 210 -2.54 32.51 2.23
N SER A 211 -3.13 33.63 1.78
CA SER A 211 -4.23 33.60 0.81
C SER A 211 -3.80 33.03 -0.55
N ALA A 212 -2.56 33.26 -0.97
CA ALA A 212 -2.02 32.67 -2.19
C ALA A 212 -1.93 31.14 -2.09
N VAL A 213 -1.37 30.62 -0.99
CA VAL A 213 -1.26 29.17 -0.73
C VAL A 213 -2.64 28.51 -0.64
N GLU A 214 -3.57 29.09 0.14
CA GLU A 214 -4.92 28.52 0.29
C GLU A 214 -5.69 28.51 -1.04
N THR A 215 -5.56 29.58 -1.84
CA THR A 215 -6.22 29.64 -3.15
C THR A 215 -5.60 28.68 -4.16
N MET A 216 -4.26 28.52 -4.15
CA MET A 216 -3.56 27.53 -4.97
C MET A 216 -4.06 26.11 -4.68
N LYS A 217 -4.21 25.73 -3.41
CA LYS A 217 -4.69 24.40 -3.02
C LYS A 217 -6.03 24.04 -3.68
N LEU A 218 -6.93 25.01 -3.85
CA LEU A 218 -8.24 24.79 -4.47
C LEU A 218 -8.16 24.39 -5.96
N SER A 219 -7.05 24.73 -6.62
CA SER A 219 -6.82 24.42 -8.05
C SER A 219 -6.01 23.16 -8.28
N LEU A 220 -5.43 22.55 -7.21
CA LEU A 220 -4.58 21.38 -7.36
C LEU A 220 -5.37 20.12 -7.71
N PRO A 221 -4.80 19.24 -8.55
CA PRO A 221 -5.38 17.91 -8.77
C PRO A 221 -5.31 17.09 -7.48
N VAL A 222 -6.36 16.27 -7.25
CA VAL A 222 -6.37 15.31 -6.16
C VAL A 222 -5.48 14.12 -6.51
N MET A 223 -4.62 13.72 -5.57
CA MET A 223 -3.75 12.56 -5.76
C MET A 223 -4.55 11.28 -6.00
N GLY A 224 -4.09 10.49 -6.95
CA GLY A 224 -4.56 9.12 -7.17
C GLY A 224 -4.01 8.15 -6.12
N VAL A 225 -4.32 6.88 -6.31
CA VAL A 225 -3.84 5.78 -5.44
C VAL A 225 -2.72 5.04 -6.18
N THR A 226 -1.61 4.79 -5.50
CA THR A 226 -0.53 3.93 -6.03
C THR A 226 -1.08 2.54 -6.37
N ALA A 227 -0.83 2.08 -7.59
CA ALA A 227 -1.19 0.72 -7.99
C ALA A 227 -0.33 -0.30 -7.21
N ARG A 228 -0.98 -1.32 -6.66
CA ARG A 228 -0.37 -2.29 -5.73
C ARG A 228 0.63 -3.26 -6.35
N ASN A 229 0.67 -3.31 -7.67
CA ASN A 229 1.66 -4.07 -8.43
C ASN A 229 2.96 -3.29 -8.70
N LEU A 230 3.05 -2.04 -8.28
CA LEU A 230 4.22 -1.20 -8.51
C LEU A 230 5.14 -1.19 -7.29
N VAL A 231 6.41 -1.44 -7.52
CA VAL A 231 7.50 -1.30 -6.55
C VAL A 231 8.46 -0.24 -7.07
N GLY A 232 8.57 0.88 -6.34
CA GLY A 232 9.45 1.99 -6.70
C GLY A 232 10.90 1.73 -6.30
N PHE A 233 11.83 2.11 -7.17
CA PHE A 233 13.28 2.12 -6.95
C PHE A 233 13.82 3.51 -7.27
N SER A 234 15.06 3.82 -6.90
CA SER A 234 15.65 5.14 -7.17
C SER A 234 15.75 5.48 -8.66
N ASN A 235 15.84 4.49 -9.53
CA ASN A 235 16.02 4.65 -10.99
C ASN A 235 14.79 4.25 -11.82
N GLY A 236 13.65 3.89 -11.22
CA GLY A 236 12.44 3.52 -11.95
C GLY A 236 11.47 2.68 -11.14
N VAL A 237 10.51 2.09 -11.80
CA VAL A 237 9.40 1.33 -11.22
C VAL A 237 9.36 -0.08 -11.79
N PHE A 238 9.30 -1.08 -10.93
CA PHE A 238 9.07 -2.46 -11.30
C PHE A 238 7.58 -2.80 -11.18
N ASP A 239 6.98 -3.22 -12.28
CA ASP A 239 5.60 -3.72 -12.30
C ASP A 239 5.63 -5.25 -12.09
N THR A 240 5.23 -5.70 -10.91
CA THR A 240 5.23 -7.11 -10.53
C THR A 240 4.23 -7.95 -11.34
N ARG A 241 3.22 -7.33 -11.93
CA ARG A 241 2.23 -8.03 -12.78
C ARG A 241 2.78 -8.38 -14.16
N THR A 242 3.61 -7.48 -14.72
CA THR A 242 4.19 -7.66 -16.07
C THR A 242 5.63 -8.16 -16.03
N GLY A 243 6.29 -8.09 -14.86
CA GLY A 243 7.71 -8.38 -14.71
C GLY A 243 8.62 -7.34 -15.39
N GLN A 244 8.09 -6.15 -15.72
CA GLN A 244 8.83 -5.12 -16.45
C GLN A 244 9.31 -4.01 -15.53
N PHE A 245 10.51 -3.54 -15.77
CA PHE A 245 11.06 -2.34 -15.18
C PHE A 245 10.97 -1.18 -16.17
N ARG A 246 10.52 -0.01 -15.71
CA ARG A 246 10.34 1.19 -16.54
C ARG A 246 10.70 2.47 -15.78
N PRO A 247 10.90 3.60 -16.47
CA PRO A 247 11.06 4.90 -15.84
C PRO A 247 9.88 5.28 -14.94
N HIS A 248 10.13 6.18 -13.99
CA HIS A 248 9.09 6.78 -13.14
C HIS A 248 8.07 7.57 -13.95
N SER A 249 6.85 7.60 -13.45
CA SER A 249 5.79 8.50 -13.95
C SER A 249 5.06 9.13 -12.76
N LYS A 250 4.78 10.42 -12.84
CA LYS A 250 3.98 11.10 -11.81
C LYS A 250 2.57 10.51 -11.67
N THR A 251 2.05 9.86 -12.71
CA THR A 251 0.75 9.18 -12.68
C THR A 251 0.77 7.84 -11.93
N ASP A 252 1.94 7.36 -11.51
CA ASP A 252 2.06 6.17 -10.66
C ASP A 252 1.65 6.46 -9.21
N TRP A 253 1.64 7.72 -8.82
CA TRP A 253 1.29 8.21 -7.49
C TRP A 253 2.08 7.54 -6.37
N LEU A 254 3.37 7.23 -6.65
CA LEU A 254 4.24 6.61 -5.66
C LEU A 254 4.51 7.58 -4.51
N LEU A 255 4.28 7.11 -3.28
CA LEU A 255 4.61 7.82 -2.05
C LEU A 255 5.94 7.38 -1.48
N ILE A 256 6.42 6.20 -1.89
CA ILE A 256 7.65 5.57 -1.41
C ILE A 256 8.38 4.90 -2.57
N ALA A 257 9.70 4.89 -2.50
CA ALA A 257 10.57 4.10 -3.35
C ALA A 257 11.78 3.62 -2.54
N SER A 258 12.37 2.50 -2.93
CA SER A 258 13.64 2.05 -2.39
C SER A 258 14.75 3.02 -2.82
N GLU A 259 15.67 3.31 -1.93
CA GLU A 259 16.87 4.13 -2.22
C GLU A 259 17.84 3.44 -3.19
N LEU A 260 17.71 2.11 -3.33
CA LEU A 260 18.56 1.32 -4.21
C LEU A 260 18.07 1.40 -5.67
N PRO A 261 19.02 1.40 -6.64
CA PRO A 261 18.67 1.23 -8.04
C PRO A 261 18.33 -0.24 -8.33
N PHE A 262 17.31 -0.46 -9.12
CA PHE A 262 17.04 -1.78 -9.69
C PHE A 262 17.99 -2.03 -10.88
N SER A 263 18.53 -3.25 -10.93
CA SER A 263 19.29 -3.76 -12.07
C SER A 263 18.79 -5.17 -12.42
N PRO A 264 18.82 -5.59 -13.69
CA PRO A 264 18.44 -6.94 -14.07
C PRO A 264 19.34 -7.99 -13.39
N PRO A 265 18.84 -9.22 -13.14
CA PRO A 265 19.64 -10.29 -12.55
C PRO A 265 20.80 -10.70 -13.47
N ALA A 266 21.90 -11.14 -12.87
CA ALA A 266 22.97 -11.79 -13.59
C ALA A 266 22.55 -13.20 -14.03
N GLU A 267 23.17 -13.73 -15.09
CA GLU A 267 22.91 -15.10 -15.52
C GLU A 267 23.31 -16.10 -14.41
N GLY A 268 22.40 -17.00 -14.05
CA GLY A 268 22.63 -17.98 -12.98
C GLY A 268 22.67 -17.40 -11.56
N GLU A 269 22.14 -16.17 -11.35
CA GLU A 269 22.09 -15.55 -10.03
C GLU A 269 21.27 -16.36 -9.03
N THR A 270 21.87 -16.69 -7.88
CA THR A 270 21.23 -17.37 -6.75
C THR A 270 21.58 -16.68 -5.44
N LEU A 271 20.71 -16.80 -4.42
CA LEU A 271 20.99 -16.29 -3.07
C LEU A 271 22.25 -16.93 -2.48
N ALA A 272 22.43 -18.24 -2.65
CA ALA A 272 23.56 -18.97 -2.07
C ALA A 272 24.92 -18.48 -2.62
N SER A 273 25.00 -18.16 -3.91
CA SER A 273 26.25 -17.77 -4.57
C SER A 273 26.51 -16.26 -4.56
N HIS A 274 25.45 -15.44 -4.63
CA HIS A 274 25.55 -14.00 -4.86
C HIS A 274 25.11 -13.14 -3.67
N ALA A 275 24.48 -13.78 -2.65
CA ALA A 275 24.11 -13.17 -1.37
C ALA A 275 24.42 -14.13 -0.21
N PRO A 276 25.70 -14.59 -0.07
CA PRO A 276 26.04 -15.66 0.87
C PRO A 276 25.85 -15.28 2.34
N ASN A 277 26.03 -14.01 2.71
CA ASN A 277 25.82 -13.55 4.10
C ASN A 277 24.32 -13.56 4.44
N PHE A 278 23.48 -13.04 3.55
CA PHE A 278 22.02 -13.12 3.67
C PHE A 278 21.54 -14.57 3.73
N TRP A 279 22.01 -15.42 2.82
CA TRP A 279 21.64 -16.82 2.75
C TRP A 279 22.03 -17.59 4.01
N LYS A 280 23.26 -17.37 4.52
CA LYS A 280 23.73 -17.98 5.78
C LYS A 280 22.86 -17.56 6.96
N TRP A 281 22.56 -16.26 7.09
CA TRP A 281 21.66 -15.75 8.12
C TRP A 281 20.27 -16.39 8.02
N LEU A 282 19.68 -16.37 6.83
CA LEU A 282 18.34 -16.90 6.60
C LEU A 282 18.24 -18.38 6.97
N ARG A 283 19.14 -19.20 6.44
CA ARG A 283 19.14 -20.65 6.69
C ARG A 283 19.33 -20.98 8.17
N ARG A 284 20.19 -20.27 8.86
CA ARG A 284 20.38 -20.44 10.30
C ARG A 284 19.15 -20.03 11.07
N SER A 285 18.57 -18.85 10.81
CA SER A 285 17.39 -18.34 11.53
C SER A 285 16.18 -19.26 11.44
N VAL A 286 16.09 -20.06 10.39
CA VAL A 286 15.02 -21.04 10.17
C VAL A 286 15.42 -22.49 10.47
N ALA A 287 16.55 -22.73 11.16
CA ALA A 287 17.09 -24.07 11.44
C ALA A 287 17.20 -24.98 10.19
N ASN A 288 17.59 -24.40 9.06
CA ASN A 288 17.69 -25.06 7.74
C ASN A 288 16.37 -25.64 7.20
N ASN A 289 15.22 -25.22 7.70
CA ASN A 289 13.92 -25.66 7.22
C ASN A 289 13.54 -24.94 5.92
N ASP A 290 13.42 -25.68 4.82
CA ASP A 290 13.13 -25.11 3.49
C ASP A 290 11.77 -24.41 3.43
N ARG A 291 10.73 -25.02 4.01
CA ARG A 291 9.39 -24.43 4.02
C ARG A 291 9.35 -23.12 4.80
N LYS A 292 10.05 -23.07 5.93
CA LYS A 292 10.17 -21.85 6.74
C LYS A 292 11.02 -20.80 6.04
N THR A 293 12.06 -21.20 5.27
CA THR A 293 12.84 -20.32 4.39
C THR A 293 11.93 -19.57 3.43
N ASP A 294 11.08 -20.30 2.68
CA ASP A 294 10.12 -19.68 1.74
C ASP A 294 9.15 -18.72 2.43
N ARG A 295 8.70 -19.06 3.63
CA ARG A 295 7.79 -18.19 4.43
C ARG A 295 8.46 -16.91 4.93
N VAL A 296 9.73 -16.97 5.33
CA VAL A 296 10.50 -15.78 5.70
C VAL A 296 10.76 -14.90 4.46
N LEU A 297 11.11 -15.50 3.31
CA LEU A 297 11.22 -14.76 2.05
C LEU A 297 9.89 -14.09 1.67
N ALA A 298 8.75 -14.75 1.88
CA ALA A 298 7.43 -14.14 1.66
C ALA A 298 7.16 -12.95 2.59
N ALA A 299 7.63 -13.00 3.85
CA ALA A 299 7.54 -11.87 4.78
C ALA A 299 8.41 -10.69 4.32
N LEU A 300 9.63 -10.95 3.84
CA LEU A 300 10.51 -9.92 3.27
C LEU A 300 9.90 -9.31 2.00
N PHE A 301 9.29 -10.12 1.14
CA PHE A 301 8.56 -9.62 -0.03
C PHE A 301 7.36 -8.74 0.37
N MET A 302 6.61 -9.12 1.40
CA MET A 302 5.51 -8.30 1.94
C MET A 302 5.98 -6.90 2.32
N VAL A 303 7.16 -6.79 2.93
CA VAL A 303 7.79 -5.51 3.31
C VAL A 303 8.26 -4.75 2.06
N LEU A 304 9.03 -5.39 1.17
CA LEU A 304 9.55 -4.79 -0.07
C LEU A 304 8.44 -4.18 -0.94
N ALA A 305 7.36 -4.93 -1.14
CA ALA A 305 6.23 -4.53 -1.98
C ALA A 305 5.15 -3.75 -1.20
N ASN A 306 5.40 -3.39 0.05
CA ASN A 306 4.48 -2.69 0.95
C ASN A 306 3.05 -3.26 0.91
N ARG A 307 2.91 -4.60 1.09
CA ARG A 307 1.62 -5.30 1.01
C ARG A 307 0.84 -5.21 2.33
N TYR A 308 0.69 -3.99 2.88
CA TYR A 308 -0.16 -3.70 4.04
C TYR A 308 -1.62 -4.14 3.82
N ASP A 309 -2.06 -4.19 2.55
CA ASP A 309 -3.40 -4.59 2.14
C ASP A 309 -3.70 -6.08 2.37
N TRP A 310 -2.71 -6.91 2.64
CA TRP A 310 -2.93 -8.32 3.00
C TRP A 310 -3.56 -8.50 4.38
N GLN A 311 -3.67 -7.41 5.14
CA GLN A 311 -4.24 -7.39 6.47
C GLN A 311 -3.49 -8.27 7.47
N LEU A 312 -2.19 -8.36 7.30
CA LEU A 312 -1.28 -9.13 8.16
C LEU A 312 -0.31 -8.20 8.88
N PHE A 313 0.16 -8.63 10.04
CA PHE A 313 1.36 -8.09 10.67
C PHE A 313 2.31 -9.21 11.04
N LEU A 314 3.59 -8.89 11.01
CA LEU A 314 4.67 -9.83 11.26
C LEU A 314 5.11 -9.72 12.73
N GLU A 315 5.38 -10.86 13.34
CA GLU A 315 6.00 -10.92 14.67
C GLU A 315 7.12 -11.94 14.65
N VAL A 316 8.30 -11.50 15.06
CA VAL A 316 9.49 -12.35 15.17
C VAL A 316 9.85 -12.49 16.65
N THR A 317 9.87 -13.74 17.13
CA THR A 317 10.18 -14.09 18.52
C THR A 317 11.43 -14.96 18.61
N GLY A 318 11.94 -15.16 19.82
CA GLY A 318 13.05 -16.07 20.11
C GLY A 318 14.06 -15.48 21.09
N PRO A 319 15.05 -16.27 21.52
CA PRO A 319 16.06 -15.83 22.47
C PRO A 319 16.99 -14.75 21.91
N GLY A 320 17.74 -14.07 22.79
CA GLY A 320 18.78 -13.13 22.39
C GLY A 320 19.84 -13.79 21.50
N GLY A 321 20.28 -13.11 20.44
CA GLY A 321 21.29 -13.64 19.52
C GLY A 321 20.77 -14.63 18.47
N SER A 322 19.46 -14.74 18.26
CA SER A 322 18.85 -15.62 17.26
C SER A 322 18.66 -14.99 15.88
N GLY A 323 19.11 -13.76 15.64
CA GLY A 323 19.02 -13.10 14.34
C GLY A 323 17.77 -12.24 14.11
N LYS A 324 16.95 -12.01 15.16
CA LYS A 324 15.74 -11.16 15.07
C LYS A 324 16.03 -9.72 14.69
N SER A 325 17.04 -9.11 15.31
CA SER A 325 17.45 -7.73 15.01
C SER A 325 17.94 -7.60 13.57
N VAL A 326 18.65 -8.62 13.05
CA VAL A 326 19.08 -8.66 11.66
C VAL A 326 17.87 -8.72 10.72
N MET A 327 16.80 -9.45 11.07
CA MET A 327 15.53 -9.43 10.32
C MET A 327 14.94 -8.02 10.25
N ALA A 328 14.92 -7.29 11.39
CA ALA A 328 14.42 -5.92 11.42
C ALA A 328 15.27 -4.96 10.56
N GLU A 329 16.58 -5.11 10.60
CA GLU A 329 17.52 -4.34 9.77
C GLU A 329 17.31 -4.63 8.27
N ILE A 330 17.18 -5.90 7.87
CA ILE A 330 16.86 -6.27 6.49
C ILE A 330 15.53 -5.67 6.05
N CYS A 331 14.49 -5.75 6.88
CA CYS A 331 13.21 -5.14 6.58
C CYS A 331 13.32 -3.61 6.43
N THR A 332 14.14 -2.95 7.27
CA THR A 332 14.43 -1.52 7.16
C THR A 332 15.14 -1.17 5.84
N MET A 333 16.12 -1.98 5.45
CA MET A 333 16.82 -1.80 4.17
C MET A 333 15.89 -1.99 2.97
N LEU A 334 15.00 -2.99 3.02
CA LEU A 334 14.04 -3.28 1.94
C LEU A 334 12.99 -2.17 1.80
N ALA A 335 12.46 -1.66 2.91
CA ALA A 335 11.50 -0.56 2.91
C ALA A 335 12.15 0.81 2.62
N GLY A 336 13.44 0.96 2.93
CA GLY A 336 14.19 2.21 2.99
C GLY A 336 14.19 2.83 4.38
N LYS A 337 15.32 3.37 4.80
CA LYS A 337 15.49 3.99 6.13
C LYS A 337 14.52 5.17 6.31
N ALA A 338 14.35 6.00 5.28
CA ALA A 338 13.43 7.14 5.28
C ALA A 338 11.96 6.72 5.36
N ASN A 339 11.61 5.52 4.95
CA ASN A 339 10.25 4.98 4.92
C ASN A 339 9.92 4.12 6.15
N THR A 340 10.85 3.99 7.11
CA THR A 340 10.73 3.15 8.29
C THR A 340 10.65 4.00 9.56
N VAL A 341 9.75 3.62 10.47
CA VAL A 341 9.60 4.27 11.77
C VAL A 341 9.54 3.23 12.88
N SER A 342 10.11 3.57 14.04
CA SER A 342 9.97 2.78 15.26
C SER A 342 8.82 3.33 16.10
N ALA A 343 7.92 2.46 16.54
CA ALA A 343 6.78 2.85 17.37
C ALA A 343 6.43 1.76 18.40
N SER A 344 5.82 2.18 19.51
CA SER A 344 5.27 1.26 20.49
C SER A 344 3.82 0.90 20.16
N MET A 345 3.31 -0.20 20.74
CA MET A 345 1.89 -0.56 20.64
C MET A 345 0.97 0.56 21.14
N LYS A 346 1.38 1.24 22.22
CA LYS A 346 0.65 2.38 22.77
C LYS A 346 0.53 3.52 21.75
N ALA A 347 1.60 3.78 20.99
CA ALA A 347 1.56 4.81 19.95
C ALA A 347 0.57 4.48 18.84
N LEU A 348 0.33 3.20 18.53
CA LEU A 348 -0.67 2.80 17.56
C LEU A 348 -2.11 2.92 18.10
N GLU A 349 -2.31 2.93 19.41
CA GLU A 349 -3.62 3.04 20.05
C GLU A 349 -4.06 4.48 20.33
N ASP A 350 -3.12 5.40 20.48
CA ASP A 350 -3.40 6.80 20.75
C ASP A 350 -3.47 7.64 19.46
N ALA A 351 -4.52 8.46 19.30
CA ALA A 351 -4.74 9.26 18.10
C ALA A 351 -3.65 10.31 17.86
N ARG A 352 -3.05 10.85 18.93
CA ARG A 352 -1.98 11.85 18.86
C ARG A 352 -0.66 11.20 18.46
N ASP A 353 -0.32 10.09 19.10
CA ASP A 353 0.93 9.38 18.85
C ASP A 353 0.92 8.69 17.47
N ARG A 354 -0.24 8.29 16.96
CA ARG A 354 -0.39 7.79 15.58
C ARG A 354 0.08 8.78 14.51
N ALA A 355 0.09 10.08 14.80
CA ALA A 355 0.64 11.07 13.88
C ALA A 355 2.12 10.81 13.54
N LEU A 356 2.86 10.12 14.41
CA LEU A 356 4.27 9.78 14.22
C LEU A 356 4.49 8.69 13.15
N VAL A 357 3.47 7.88 12.85
CA VAL A 357 3.59 6.74 11.93
C VAL A 357 2.89 6.95 10.58
N VAL A 358 2.26 8.11 10.41
CA VAL A 358 1.63 8.47 9.13
C VAL A 358 2.68 8.74 8.07
N GLY A 359 2.52 8.17 6.87
CA GLY A 359 3.43 8.37 5.73
C GLY A 359 4.58 7.38 5.65
N TYR A 360 4.76 6.51 6.65
CA TYR A 360 5.77 5.43 6.60
C TYR A 360 5.17 4.15 6.01
N SER A 361 6.01 3.34 5.39
CA SER A 361 5.63 2.02 4.83
C SER A 361 5.95 0.85 5.75
N LEU A 362 6.85 1.04 6.72
CA LEU A 362 7.22 0.04 7.70
C LEU A 362 7.21 0.63 9.11
N ILE A 363 6.47 -0.02 9.99
CA ILE A 363 6.46 0.28 11.42
C ILE A 363 7.14 -0.87 12.15
N ILE A 364 8.27 -0.60 12.79
CA ILE A 364 8.98 -1.59 13.62
C ILE A 364 8.61 -1.34 15.09
N MET A 365 8.21 -2.40 15.78
CA MET A 365 7.96 -2.40 17.20
C MET A 365 9.05 -3.23 17.92
N PRO A 366 10.13 -2.59 18.39
CA PRO A 366 11.21 -3.31 19.06
C PRO A 366 10.85 -3.59 20.52
N ASP A 367 11.34 -4.72 21.04
CA ASP A 367 11.36 -5.13 22.47
C ASP A 367 10.15 -4.67 23.28
N MET A 368 8.98 -5.12 22.88
CA MET A 368 7.76 -4.86 23.61
C MET A 368 7.80 -5.60 24.97
N THR A 369 7.96 -4.87 26.06
CA THR A 369 7.62 -5.38 27.39
C THR A 369 6.15 -5.82 27.35
N ARG A 370 5.85 -7.01 27.90
CA ARG A 370 4.54 -7.70 27.89
C ARG A 370 3.34 -6.79 27.62
N TYR A 371 2.92 -6.72 26.36
CA TYR A 371 1.67 -6.07 26.00
C TYR A 371 0.51 -7.01 26.34
N ALA A 372 -0.51 -6.50 27.02
CA ALA A 372 -1.69 -7.27 27.44
C ALA A 372 -3.02 -6.55 27.10
N GLY A 373 -2.99 -5.63 26.13
CA GLY A 373 -4.17 -4.92 25.63
C GLY A 373 -4.98 -5.70 24.59
N ASP A 374 -6.02 -5.08 24.07
CA ASP A 374 -6.90 -5.68 23.04
C ASP A 374 -6.38 -5.53 21.60
N GLY A 375 -5.33 -4.73 21.40
CA GLY A 375 -4.74 -4.48 20.08
C GLY A 375 -5.64 -3.71 19.12
N ALA A 376 -6.49 -2.82 19.60
CA ALA A 376 -7.42 -2.07 18.76
C ALA A 376 -6.68 -1.26 17.67
N GLY A 377 -5.58 -0.60 18.02
CA GLY A 377 -4.77 0.18 17.08
C GLY A 377 -4.18 -0.66 15.96
N ILE A 378 -3.51 -1.77 16.30
CA ILE A 378 -2.92 -2.66 15.29
C ILE A 378 -4.00 -3.33 14.43
N LYS A 379 -5.17 -3.68 15.00
CA LYS A 379 -6.31 -4.22 14.25
C LYS A 379 -6.82 -3.23 13.20
N ALA A 380 -6.98 -1.97 13.57
CA ALA A 380 -7.46 -0.92 12.68
C ALA A 380 -6.44 -0.62 11.56
N ILE A 381 -5.15 -0.47 11.91
CA ILE A 381 -4.09 -0.20 10.93
C ILE A 381 -3.96 -1.36 9.94
N THR A 382 -3.81 -2.58 10.43
CA THR A 382 -3.68 -3.77 9.56
C THR A 382 -4.98 -4.13 8.84
N GLY A 383 -6.13 -3.72 9.38
CA GLY A 383 -7.43 -3.84 8.71
C GLY A 383 -7.61 -2.89 7.53
N GLY A 384 -6.77 -1.85 7.43
CA GLY A 384 -6.90 -0.80 6.42
C GLY A 384 -8.03 0.17 6.74
N ASP A 385 -8.43 0.28 7.99
CA ASP A 385 -9.45 1.22 8.44
C ASP A 385 -8.91 2.66 8.44
N LYS A 386 -9.79 3.64 8.23
CA LYS A 386 -9.44 5.04 8.53
C LYS A 386 -9.36 5.20 10.04
N VAL A 387 -8.21 5.65 10.51
CA VAL A 387 -7.95 5.93 11.93
C VAL A 387 -7.87 7.43 12.17
N SER A 388 -8.36 7.88 13.32
CA SER A 388 -8.24 9.27 13.74
C SER A 388 -6.79 9.61 14.05
N ILE A 389 -6.35 10.75 13.55
CA ILE A 389 -5.04 11.34 13.77
C ILE A 389 -5.26 12.73 14.40
N ASP A 390 -4.64 12.99 15.53
CA ASP A 390 -4.73 14.27 16.25
C ASP A 390 -3.32 14.91 16.38
N PRO A 391 -2.77 15.47 15.31
CA PRO A 391 -1.43 16.01 15.33
C PRO A 391 -1.39 17.33 16.12
N LYS A 392 -0.33 17.51 16.89
CA LYS A 392 -0.14 18.74 17.70
C LYS A 392 -0.19 19.98 16.82
N HIS A 393 -1.01 20.96 17.19
CA HIS A 393 -1.18 22.24 16.49
C HIS A 393 -1.77 22.17 15.07
N LYS A 394 -2.45 21.10 14.72
CA LYS A 394 -3.21 20.95 13.46
C LYS A 394 -4.62 20.44 13.77
N ALA A 395 -5.55 20.63 12.84
CA ALA A 395 -6.87 20.05 12.96
C ALA A 395 -6.80 18.51 12.91
N PRO A 396 -7.57 17.80 13.76
CA PRO A 396 -7.68 16.35 13.65
C PRO A 396 -8.28 15.94 12.31
N TYR A 397 -7.79 14.82 11.78
CA TYR A 397 -8.30 14.23 10.54
C TYR A 397 -8.32 12.70 10.64
N SER A 398 -8.88 12.03 9.64
CA SER A 398 -8.88 10.57 9.56
C SER A 398 -8.24 10.12 8.26
N THR A 399 -7.25 9.22 8.37
CA THR A 399 -6.56 8.64 7.21
C THR A 399 -6.26 7.17 7.41
N ARG A 400 -5.86 6.48 6.34
CA ARG A 400 -5.32 5.12 6.40
C ARG A 400 -3.81 5.16 6.57
N ILE A 401 -3.30 4.36 7.50
CA ILE A 401 -1.86 4.12 7.65
C ILE A 401 -1.50 2.95 6.75
N GLN A 402 -0.75 3.23 5.70
CA GLN A 402 -0.40 2.27 4.64
C GLN A 402 0.95 1.62 4.92
N ALA A 403 1.08 1.00 6.08
CA ALA A 403 2.34 0.43 6.57
C ALA A 403 2.22 -1.05 6.93
N VAL A 404 3.27 -1.80 6.63
CA VAL A 404 3.49 -3.14 7.20
C VAL A 404 3.98 -2.95 8.63
N VAL A 405 3.44 -3.74 9.56
CA VAL A 405 3.86 -3.73 10.96
C VAL A 405 4.71 -4.96 11.25
N LEU A 406 5.91 -4.75 11.82
CA LEU A 406 6.83 -5.79 12.27
C LEU A 406 7.12 -5.62 13.75
N ALA A 407 6.71 -6.58 14.56
CA ALA A 407 7.07 -6.68 15.99
C ALA A 407 8.29 -7.60 16.15
N VAL A 408 9.25 -7.18 16.96
CA VAL A 408 10.47 -7.95 17.25
C VAL A 408 10.62 -8.08 18.76
N ASN A 409 10.39 -9.27 19.28
CA ASN A 409 10.31 -9.51 20.71
C ASN A 409 11.10 -10.76 21.13
N ASN A 410 11.53 -10.82 22.41
CA ASN A 410 12.06 -12.06 22.96
C ASN A 410 10.93 -13.05 23.25
N ASN A 411 9.81 -12.57 23.77
CA ASN A 411 8.60 -13.36 24.03
C ASN A 411 7.45 -12.84 23.17
N ALA A 412 6.52 -13.71 22.85
CA ALA A 412 5.33 -13.35 22.09
C ALA A 412 4.46 -12.32 22.81
N MET A 413 3.87 -11.41 22.05
CA MET A 413 2.84 -10.51 22.58
C MET A 413 1.61 -11.30 23.02
N THR A 414 1.01 -10.88 24.13
CA THR A 414 -0.27 -11.43 24.59
C THR A 414 -1.38 -10.41 24.36
N PHE A 415 -2.51 -10.88 23.89
CA PHE A 415 -3.67 -10.03 23.61
C PHE A 415 -4.87 -10.46 24.45
N SER A 416 -5.58 -9.49 25.01
CA SER A 416 -6.80 -9.77 25.77
C SER A 416 -8.01 -10.05 24.87
N ASP A 417 -7.94 -9.67 23.57
CA ASP A 417 -8.98 -9.95 22.58
C ASP A 417 -8.78 -11.34 21.95
N ARG A 418 -9.70 -12.25 22.25
CA ARG A 418 -9.76 -13.60 21.70
C ARG A 418 -10.89 -13.77 20.66
N SER A 419 -11.43 -12.67 20.15
CA SER A 419 -12.46 -12.71 19.09
C SER A 419 -11.93 -13.22 17.74
N GLY A 420 -10.64 -13.51 17.62
CA GLY A 420 -9.95 -13.90 16.39
C GLY A 420 -9.51 -12.71 15.54
N GLY A 421 -9.81 -11.47 15.96
CA GLY A 421 -9.43 -10.26 15.23
C GLY A 421 -7.93 -10.10 15.08
N ILE A 422 -7.17 -10.37 16.11
CA ILE A 422 -5.69 -10.37 16.11
C ILE A 422 -5.17 -11.64 15.44
N SER A 423 -5.67 -12.81 15.84
CA SER A 423 -5.10 -14.09 15.41
C SER A 423 -5.10 -14.26 13.90
N ARG A 424 -6.17 -13.86 13.21
CA ARG A 424 -6.25 -13.91 11.74
C ARG A 424 -5.34 -12.93 11.00
N ARG A 425 -4.65 -12.01 11.73
CA ARG A 425 -3.73 -11.01 11.16
C ARG A 425 -2.28 -11.27 11.52
N ARG A 426 -2.04 -12.07 12.54
CA ARG A 426 -0.75 -12.25 13.18
C ARG A 426 0.03 -13.39 12.55
N VAL A 427 1.19 -13.10 11.96
CA VAL A 427 2.13 -14.08 11.40
C VAL A 427 3.35 -14.15 12.31
N ILE A 428 3.54 -15.27 13.00
CA ILE A 428 4.61 -15.45 13.99
C ILE A 428 5.73 -16.29 13.39
N PHE A 429 6.95 -15.79 13.47
CA PHE A 429 8.18 -16.53 13.21
C PHE A 429 8.97 -16.68 14.51
N ASN A 430 9.30 -17.89 14.90
CA ASN A 430 10.12 -18.15 16.07
C ASN A 430 11.54 -18.53 15.65
N PHE A 431 12.52 -17.68 15.92
CA PHE A 431 13.92 -17.94 15.65
C PHE A 431 14.57 -18.55 16.89
N THR A 432 14.81 -19.85 16.88
CA THR A 432 15.31 -20.62 18.03
C THR A 432 16.83 -20.76 18.06
N GLU A 433 17.48 -20.66 16.88
CA GLU A 433 18.91 -20.90 16.73
C GLU A 433 19.74 -19.72 17.22
N VAL A 434 20.33 -19.85 18.40
CA VAL A 434 21.21 -18.83 18.97
C VAL A 434 22.60 -18.91 18.33
N VAL A 435 23.11 -17.78 17.88
CA VAL A 435 24.48 -17.65 17.38
C VAL A 435 25.43 -17.59 18.56
N PRO A 436 26.38 -18.55 18.72
CA PRO A 436 27.41 -18.48 19.73
C PRO A 436 28.19 -17.17 19.66
N GLU A 437 28.64 -16.66 20.80
CA GLU A 437 29.27 -15.34 20.89
C GLU A 437 30.51 -15.21 20.02
N ASN A 438 31.31 -16.28 19.95
CA ASN A 438 32.52 -16.36 19.11
C ASN A 438 32.23 -16.44 17.59
N GLU A 439 30.99 -16.71 17.18
CA GLU A 439 30.56 -16.74 15.76
C GLU A 439 29.76 -15.52 15.35
N ARG A 440 29.50 -14.59 16.28
CA ARG A 440 28.73 -13.37 15.99
C ARG A 440 29.55 -12.44 15.11
N ASP A 441 28.96 -12.11 13.96
CA ASP A 441 29.50 -11.13 13.02
C ASP A 441 28.82 -9.78 13.27
N THR A 442 29.54 -8.84 13.86
CA THR A 442 29.03 -7.50 14.16
C THR A 442 28.76 -6.65 12.91
N LEU A 443 29.36 -7.01 11.78
CA LEU A 443 29.21 -6.33 10.48
C LEU A 443 28.24 -7.07 9.55
N LEU A 444 27.48 -8.05 10.07
CA LEU A 444 26.60 -8.89 9.25
C LEU A 444 25.57 -8.06 8.48
N ALA A 445 24.97 -7.06 9.12
CA ALA A 445 23.98 -6.19 8.50
C ALA A 445 24.57 -5.39 7.34
N GLU A 446 25.77 -4.82 7.50
CA GLU A 446 26.49 -4.09 6.46
C GLU A 446 26.86 -5.01 5.27
N LYS A 447 27.27 -6.25 5.55
CA LYS A 447 27.54 -7.24 4.50
C LYS A 447 26.28 -7.59 3.71
N ILE A 448 25.15 -7.76 4.41
CA ILE A 448 23.84 -8.02 3.79
C ILE A 448 23.36 -6.80 2.99
N GLU A 449 23.62 -5.58 3.46
CA GLU A 449 23.32 -4.35 2.70
C GLU A 449 23.99 -4.35 1.32
N GLY A 450 25.26 -4.80 1.25
CA GLY A 450 25.98 -4.98 -0.02
C GLY A 450 25.37 -6.06 -0.95
N GLU A 451 24.63 -7.02 -0.40
CA GLU A 451 23.96 -8.11 -1.14
C GLU A 451 22.48 -7.81 -1.46
N LEU A 452 21.94 -6.69 -0.97
CA LEU A 452 20.50 -6.43 -0.95
C LEU A 452 19.88 -6.39 -2.36
N ALA A 453 20.64 -5.92 -3.37
CA ALA A 453 20.17 -5.92 -4.75
C ALA A 453 19.85 -7.34 -5.28
N VAL A 454 20.65 -8.33 -4.91
CA VAL A 454 20.42 -9.75 -5.24
C VAL A 454 19.17 -10.26 -4.51
N VAL A 455 19.04 -9.93 -3.23
CA VAL A 455 17.87 -10.31 -2.42
C VAL A 455 16.58 -9.75 -3.03
N ILE A 456 16.57 -8.46 -3.40
CA ILE A 456 15.42 -7.80 -4.03
C ILE A 456 15.02 -8.50 -5.33
N ARG A 457 15.98 -8.75 -6.23
CA ARG A 457 15.72 -9.45 -7.50
C ARG A 457 15.15 -10.84 -7.28
N HIS A 458 15.74 -11.57 -6.32
CA HIS A 458 15.23 -12.90 -5.96
C HIS A 458 13.79 -12.84 -5.45
N LEU A 459 13.47 -11.91 -4.56
CA LEU A 459 12.11 -11.74 -4.03
C LEU A 459 11.11 -11.41 -5.14
N LEU A 460 11.45 -10.47 -6.04
CA LEU A 460 10.59 -10.08 -7.15
C LEU A 460 10.37 -11.22 -8.16
N THR A 461 11.40 -12.00 -8.43
CA THR A 461 11.32 -13.17 -9.32
C THR A 461 10.55 -14.31 -8.68
N ARG A 462 10.86 -14.64 -7.40
CA ARG A 462 10.24 -15.74 -6.66
C ARG A 462 8.75 -15.52 -6.44
N PHE A 463 8.36 -14.27 -6.22
CA PHE A 463 6.97 -13.87 -5.95
C PHE A 463 6.39 -12.99 -7.07
N ALA A 464 6.72 -13.31 -8.31
CA ALA A 464 6.06 -12.74 -9.49
C ALA A 464 4.53 -12.93 -9.41
N ASP A 465 4.08 -14.11 -8.94
CA ASP A 465 2.74 -14.30 -8.40
C ASP A 465 2.75 -13.97 -6.89
N GLN A 466 2.20 -12.80 -6.55
CA GLN A 466 2.14 -12.32 -5.17
C GLN A 466 1.21 -13.15 -4.28
N ASP A 467 0.23 -13.85 -4.84
CA ASP A 467 -0.67 -14.73 -4.09
C ASP A 467 0.08 -15.93 -3.49
N ASP A 468 1.18 -16.35 -4.10
CA ASP A 468 2.08 -17.37 -3.53
C ASP A 468 2.70 -16.90 -2.21
N ALA A 469 3.22 -15.67 -2.16
CA ALA A 469 3.76 -15.11 -0.92
C ALA A 469 2.67 -14.99 0.15
N ARG A 470 1.49 -14.48 -0.22
CA ARG A 470 0.36 -14.36 0.70
C ARG A 470 -0.07 -15.72 1.25
N ARG A 471 -0.13 -16.75 0.41
CA ARG A 471 -0.44 -18.12 0.81
C ARG A 471 0.58 -18.68 1.81
N LEU A 472 1.87 -18.49 1.56
CA LEU A 472 2.95 -18.91 2.47
C LEU A 472 2.85 -18.23 3.85
N LEU A 473 2.48 -16.95 3.90
CA LEU A 473 2.24 -16.25 5.16
C LEU A 473 1.02 -16.78 5.92
N HIS A 474 -0.06 -17.11 5.22
CA HIS A 474 -1.22 -17.77 5.84
C HIS A 474 -0.91 -19.19 6.33
N GLU A 475 -0.03 -19.93 5.66
CA GLU A 475 0.47 -21.22 6.15
C GLU A 475 1.30 -21.04 7.42
N GLN A 476 2.19 -20.03 7.47
CA GLN A 476 2.95 -19.72 8.68
C GLN A 476 2.04 -19.33 9.85
N GLN A 477 1.02 -18.55 9.60
CA GLN A 477 0.02 -18.14 10.60
C GLN A 477 -0.66 -19.33 11.29
N LYS A 478 -0.88 -20.41 10.53
CA LYS A 478 -1.53 -21.66 10.98
C LYS A 478 -0.54 -22.78 11.31
N SER A 479 0.76 -22.48 11.32
CA SER A 479 1.79 -23.49 11.60
C SER A 479 1.76 -23.94 13.06
N GLU A 480 2.26 -25.14 13.30
CA GLU A 480 2.45 -25.67 14.66
C GLU A 480 3.35 -24.78 15.50
N GLU A 481 4.39 -24.18 14.89
CA GLU A 481 5.27 -23.20 15.52
C GLU A 481 4.48 -21.99 16.03
N ALA A 482 3.63 -21.40 15.18
CA ALA A 482 2.82 -20.25 15.56
C ALA A 482 1.82 -20.61 16.67
N LEU A 483 1.25 -21.82 16.59
CA LEU A 483 0.34 -22.35 17.62
C LEU A 483 1.06 -22.56 18.95
N ALA A 484 2.26 -23.16 18.94
CA ALA A 484 3.07 -23.38 20.14
C ALA A 484 3.35 -22.05 20.89
N ILE A 485 3.77 -21.02 20.13
CA ILE A 485 4.01 -19.68 20.69
C ILE A 485 2.72 -19.04 21.26
N LYS A 486 1.57 -19.23 20.63
CA LYS A 486 0.28 -18.74 21.14
C LYS A 486 -0.10 -19.44 22.44
N ARG A 487 0.17 -20.75 22.55
CA ARG A 487 -0.06 -21.56 23.76
C ARG A 487 0.76 -21.04 24.96
N GLU A 488 2.04 -20.76 24.76
CA GLU A 488 2.91 -20.21 25.79
C GLU A 488 2.40 -18.87 26.36
N GLY A 489 1.79 -18.05 25.52
CA GLY A 489 1.27 -16.73 25.89
C GLY A 489 -0.15 -16.70 26.43
N ASP A 490 -0.96 -17.75 26.21
CA ASP A 490 -2.39 -17.77 26.53
C ASP A 490 -2.84 -19.11 27.11
N SER A 491 -3.08 -19.12 28.42
CA SER A 491 -3.52 -20.32 29.15
C SER A 491 -4.83 -20.92 28.67
N LEU A 492 -5.74 -20.10 28.09
CA LEU A 492 -7.00 -20.61 27.53
C LEU A 492 -6.75 -21.32 26.20
N VAL A 493 -5.88 -20.76 25.35
CA VAL A 493 -5.47 -21.42 24.11
C VAL A 493 -4.75 -22.73 24.43
N ASP A 494 -3.82 -22.72 25.40
CA ASP A 494 -3.12 -23.95 25.81
C ASP A 494 -4.08 -25.00 26.36
N PHE A 495 -5.01 -24.63 27.23
CA PHE A 495 -6.07 -25.52 27.73
C PHE A 495 -6.90 -26.14 26.60
N CYS A 496 -7.23 -25.37 25.56
CA CYS A 496 -8.00 -25.87 24.42
C CYS A 496 -7.26 -26.95 23.61
N GLY A 497 -5.94 -27.07 23.75
CA GLY A 497 -5.15 -28.16 23.19
C GLY A 497 -5.58 -29.53 23.71
N TYR A 498 -6.00 -29.59 24.98
CA TYR A 498 -6.46 -30.81 25.63
C TYR A 498 -7.93 -31.16 25.36
N LEU A 499 -8.61 -30.44 24.46
CA LEU A 499 -10.02 -30.64 24.15
C LEU A 499 -10.21 -31.26 22.77
N MET A 500 -11.12 -32.22 22.69
CA MET A 500 -11.67 -32.74 21.44
C MET A 500 -13.03 -32.09 21.18
N ALA A 501 -13.35 -31.76 19.93
CA ALA A 501 -14.63 -31.22 19.54
C ALA A 501 -15.42 -32.23 18.69
N SER A 502 -16.67 -32.45 19.02
CA SER A 502 -17.61 -33.22 18.20
C SER A 502 -18.54 -32.29 17.40
N VAL A 503 -19.29 -32.86 16.47
CA VAL A 503 -20.29 -32.11 15.70
C VAL A 503 -21.54 -31.82 16.52
N VAL A 504 -21.82 -32.64 17.55
CA VAL A 504 -23.02 -32.58 18.39
C VAL A 504 -22.67 -32.03 19.77
N CYS A 505 -23.60 -31.28 20.38
CA CYS A 505 -23.41 -30.77 21.75
C CYS A 505 -23.76 -31.85 22.81
N ASP A 506 -22.98 -32.93 22.84
CA ASP A 506 -23.09 -34.05 23.77
C ASP A 506 -21.88 -34.17 24.71
N GLY A 507 -20.95 -33.21 24.67
CA GLY A 507 -19.75 -33.13 25.48
C GLY A 507 -20.00 -32.64 26.92
N MET A 508 -19.01 -32.00 27.51
CA MET A 508 -19.03 -31.52 28.89
C MET A 508 -20.04 -30.40 29.12
N PHE A 509 -20.60 -30.32 30.34
CA PHE A 509 -21.38 -29.15 30.77
C PHE A 509 -20.44 -27.97 31.04
N ILE A 510 -20.90 -26.74 30.82
CA ILE A 510 -20.08 -25.55 31.08
C ILE A 510 -19.76 -25.44 32.57
N GLY A 511 -20.74 -25.51 33.44
CA GLY A 511 -20.62 -25.33 34.89
C GLY A 511 -20.28 -23.88 35.30
N ASN A 512 -20.04 -23.70 36.59
CA ASN A 512 -19.50 -22.47 37.20
C ASN A 512 -18.62 -22.84 38.40
N ALA A 513 -17.86 -21.89 38.93
CA ALA A 513 -16.92 -22.15 40.06
C ALA A 513 -17.61 -22.54 41.36
N GLU A 514 -18.89 -22.23 41.56
CA GLU A 514 -19.66 -22.43 42.80
C GLU A 514 -20.34 -23.80 42.87
N ILE A 515 -20.32 -24.57 41.80
CA ILE A 515 -20.92 -25.92 41.81
C ILE A 515 -20.10 -26.87 42.68
N VAL A 516 -20.78 -27.50 43.65
CA VAL A 516 -20.21 -28.50 44.55
C VAL A 516 -20.88 -29.85 44.28
N PRO A 517 -20.13 -30.94 44.20
CA PRO A 517 -18.67 -31.06 44.30
C PRO A 517 -17.94 -30.55 43.07
N PHE A 518 -16.69 -30.11 43.24
CA PHE A 518 -15.78 -29.75 42.14
C PHE A 518 -15.55 -30.96 41.23
N SER A 519 -15.96 -30.88 39.98
CA SER A 519 -15.96 -32.03 39.09
C SER A 519 -15.37 -31.68 37.70
N PRO A 520 -14.04 -31.70 37.55
CA PRO A 520 -13.35 -31.33 36.31
C PRO A 520 -13.68 -32.23 35.12
N ARG A 521 -14.05 -33.49 35.35
CA ARG A 521 -14.46 -34.41 34.29
C ARG A 521 -15.89 -34.14 33.78
N LYS A 522 -16.72 -33.43 34.56
CA LYS A 522 -18.13 -33.15 34.21
C LYS A 522 -18.32 -31.74 33.70
N TYR A 523 -17.64 -30.77 34.29
CA TYR A 523 -17.81 -29.35 33.98
C TYR A 523 -16.57 -28.76 33.34
N LEU A 524 -16.71 -28.18 32.18
CA LEU A 524 -15.62 -27.65 31.35
C LEU A 524 -14.89 -26.50 32.10
N TYR A 525 -15.63 -25.62 32.79
CA TYR A 525 -15.00 -24.55 33.57
C TYR A 525 -14.22 -25.07 34.77
N HIS A 526 -14.67 -26.17 35.42
CA HIS A 526 -13.90 -26.84 36.48
C HIS A 526 -12.63 -27.48 35.89
N ALA A 527 -12.69 -28.08 34.70
CA ALA A 527 -11.51 -28.61 34.04
C ALA A 527 -10.48 -27.50 33.77
N TYR A 528 -10.94 -26.32 33.27
CA TYR A 528 -10.04 -25.18 33.11
C TYR A 528 -9.43 -24.69 34.45
N LEU A 529 -10.21 -24.61 35.51
CA LEU A 529 -9.69 -24.24 36.83
C LEU A 529 -8.71 -25.27 37.39
N ALA A 530 -8.94 -26.57 37.16
CA ALA A 530 -8.01 -27.62 37.53
C ALA A 530 -6.69 -27.50 36.76
N TYR A 531 -6.78 -27.29 35.45
CA TYR A 531 -5.62 -27.03 34.59
C TYR A 531 -4.81 -25.83 35.08
N MET A 532 -5.46 -24.69 35.38
CA MET A 532 -4.81 -23.49 35.88
C MET A 532 -4.05 -23.76 37.19
N ARG A 533 -4.67 -24.51 38.15
CA ARG A 533 -4.06 -24.85 39.43
C ARG A 533 -2.86 -25.78 39.24
N ALA A 534 -3.00 -26.82 38.43
CA ALA A 534 -1.93 -27.79 38.20
C ALA A 534 -0.69 -27.16 37.56
N ASN A 535 -0.88 -26.14 36.69
CA ASN A 535 0.21 -25.41 36.04
C ASN A 535 0.68 -24.16 36.84
N GLY A 536 0.23 -23.96 38.08
CA GLY A 536 0.63 -22.82 38.90
C GLY A 536 0.19 -21.45 38.40
N LEU A 537 -0.85 -21.41 37.55
CA LEU A 537 -1.35 -20.18 36.91
C LEU A 537 -2.39 -19.50 37.83
N SER A 538 -2.11 -18.28 38.24
CA SER A 538 -2.88 -17.60 39.33
C SER A 538 -4.08 -16.77 38.85
N LYS A 539 -4.26 -16.53 37.53
CA LYS A 539 -5.30 -15.62 37.02
C LYS A 539 -6.18 -16.30 35.96
N PRO A 540 -7.13 -17.16 36.35
CA PRO A 540 -8.06 -17.74 35.38
C PRO A 540 -8.97 -16.66 34.78
N VAL A 541 -9.37 -16.83 33.53
CA VAL A 541 -10.41 -15.97 32.92
C VAL A 541 -11.74 -16.20 33.66
N SER A 542 -12.51 -15.12 33.85
CA SER A 542 -13.83 -15.23 34.45
C SER A 542 -14.77 -16.11 33.63
N LEU A 543 -15.77 -16.73 34.23
CA LEU A 543 -16.73 -17.59 33.55
C LEU A 543 -17.39 -16.91 32.34
N MET A 544 -17.71 -15.62 32.46
CA MET A 544 -18.28 -14.84 31.36
C MET A 544 -17.31 -14.78 30.18
N ARG A 545 -16.07 -14.38 30.43
CA ARG A 545 -15.04 -14.33 29.39
C ARG A 545 -14.69 -15.72 28.85
N PHE A 546 -14.62 -16.73 29.71
CA PHE A 546 -14.43 -18.11 29.28
C PHE A 546 -15.47 -18.53 28.24
N GLY A 547 -16.76 -18.25 28.51
CA GLY A 547 -17.83 -18.57 27.57
C GLY A 547 -17.80 -17.78 26.26
N THR A 548 -17.21 -16.57 26.27
CA THR A 548 -17.05 -15.71 25.09
C THR A 548 -15.82 -16.06 24.29
N ASP A 549 -14.72 -16.41 24.95
CA ASP A 549 -13.40 -16.56 24.37
C ASP A 549 -13.12 -17.99 23.85
N MET A 550 -13.84 -18.99 24.38
CA MET A 550 -13.70 -20.40 23.97
C MET A 550 -13.80 -20.62 22.46
N PRO A 551 -14.75 -20.02 21.71
CA PRO A 551 -14.83 -20.21 20.27
C PRO A 551 -13.54 -19.78 19.55
N GLY A 552 -12.96 -18.64 19.94
CA GLY A 552 -11.72 -18.13 19.38
C GLY A 552 -10.52 -19.02 19.71
N ALA A 553 -10.40 -19.44 20.97
CA ALA A 553 -9.32 -20.31 21.43
C ALA A 553 -9.37 -21.71 20.75
N MET A 554 -10.55 -22.28 20.58
CA MET A 554 -10.74 -23.55 19.86
C MET A 554 -10.46 -23.42 18.36
N ALA A 555 -10.76 -22.27 17.76
CA ALA A 555 -10.51 -22.01 16.36
C ALA A 555 -9.00 -21.99 16.01
N GLU A 556 -8.11 -21.70 16.98
CA GLU A 556 -6.65 -21.81 16.80
C GLU A 556 -6.21 -23.24 16.46
N TYR A 557 -6.99 -24.24 16.89
CA TYR A 557 -6.79 -25.66 16.58
C TYR A 557 -7.64 -26.14 15.38
N GLY A 558 -8.31 -25.23 14.69
CA GLY A 558 -9.24 -25.59 13.62
C GLY A 558 -10.51 -26.30 14.12
N LYS A 559 -10.81 -26.21 15.43
CA LYS A 559 -11.94 -26.90 16.08
C LYS A 559 -13.09 -25.94 16.29
N ALA A 560 -14.30 -26.31 15.86
CA ALA A 560 -15.51 -25.51 16.09
C ALA A 560 -16.05 -25.75 17.51
N TYR A 561 -16.26 -24.69 18.27
CA TYR A 561 -16.87 -24.74 19.59
C TYR A 561 -18.35 -24.38 19.50
N GLN A 562 -19.20 -25.24 20.08
CA GLN A 562 -20.64 -25.05 20.12
C GLN A 562 -21.20 -25.34 21.52
N LYS A 563 -22.34 -24.72 21.87
CA LYS A 563 -23.03 -24.95 23.14
C LYS A 563 -24.54 -24.93 22.93
N LYS A 564 -25.25 -25.78 23.70
CA LYS A 564 -26.71 -25.92 23.63
C LYS A 564 -27.28 -25.94 25.05
N LYS A 565 -28.38 -25.22 25.28
CA LYS A 565 -29.12 -25.26 26.55
C LYS A 565 -29.91 -26.56 26.64
N THR A 566 -29.73 -27.29 27.75
CA THR A 566 -30.46 -28.53 28.06
C THR A 566 -31.22 -28.41 29.37
N LYS A 567 -32.03 -29.41 29.73
CA LYS A 567 -32.73 -29.48 31.02
C LYS A 567 -31.77 -29.49 32.23
N HIS A 568 -30.51 -29.94 32.02
CA HIS A 568 -29.50 -30.10 33.08
C HIS A 568 -28.42 -29.02 33.04
N GLY A 569 -28.57 -28.00 32.22
CA GLY A 569 -27.62 -26.91 32.07
C GLY A 569 -27.14 -26.71 30.63
N ILE A 570 -26.14 -25.87 30.45
CA ILE A 570 -25.55 -25.60 29.12
C ILE A 570 -24.50 -26.70 28.84
N ARG A 571 -24.71 -27.45 27.77
CA ARG A 571 -23.82 -28.51 27.31
C ARG A 571 -23.01 -28.06 26.09
N SER A 572 -21.73 -28.38 26.08
CA SER A 572 -20.84 -28.09 24.95
C SER A 572 -20.69 -29.29 24.03
N ASN A 573 -20.01 -29.07 22.91
CA ASN A 573 -19.60 -30.13 21.98
C ASN A 573 -18.16 -30.62 22.24
N VAL A 574 -17.54 -30.25 23.37
CA VAL A 574 -16.15 -30.62 23.66
C VAL A 574 -16.04 -31.61 24.82
N THR A 575 -15.04 -32.49 24.73
CA THR A 575 -14.61 -33.45 25.74
C THR A 575 -13.11 -33.33 25.95
N LEU A 576 -12.62 -33.84 27.08
CA LEU A 576 -11.18 -33.89 27.38
C LEU A 576 -10.52 -35.02 26.56
N HIS A 577 -9.31 -34.72 26.08
CA HIS A 577 -8.40 -35.70 25.51
C HIS A 577 -7.71 -36.52 26.63
N ASP A 578 -7.20 -37.69 26.31
CA ASP A 578 -6.52 -38.59 27.27
C ASP A 578 -5.29 -37.95 27.91
N ASP A 579 -4.57 -37.08 27.18
CA ASP A 579 -3.42 -36.31 27.64
C ASP A 579 -3.76 -35.35 28.82
N SER A 580 -5.05 -35.08 29.06
CA SER A 580 -5.49 -34.29 30.22
C SER A 580 -5.24 -35.00 31.55
N GLY A 581 -4.85 -36.28 31.56
CA GLY A 581 -4.50 -37.06 32.72
C GLY A 581 -3.36 -36.45 33.54
N ASP A 582 -2.40 -35.79 32.88
CA ASP A 582 -1.21 -35.23 33.52
C ASP A 582 -1.50 -34.13 34.54
N TRP A 583 -2.58 -33.36 34.34
CA TRP A 583 -2.98 -32.25 35.22
C TRP A 583 -4.35 -32.47 35.89
N MET A 584 -5.02 -33.53 35.58
CA MET A 584 -6.33 -33.83 36.14
C MET A 584 -6.17 -34.30 37.58
N PRO A 585 -6.86 -33.72 38.57
CA PRO A 585 -6.81 -34.20 39.92
C PRO A 585 -7.30 -35.66 40.01
N LEU A 586 -6.57 -36.48 40.79
CA LEU A 586 -6.98 -37.84 41.14
C LEU A 586 -8.37 -37.77 41.76
N CYS A 587 -9.26 -38.70 41.46
CA CYS A 587 -10.64 -38.68 41.92
C CYS A 587 -10.73 -38.53 43.44
N ALA A 588 -11.64 -37.68 43.95
CA ALA A 588 -11.88 -37.36 45.35
C ALA A 588 -12.25 -38.57 46.24
N ALA A 589 -12.31 -39.78 45.72
CA ALA A 589 -12.51 -40.99 46.51
C ALA A 589 -11.30 -41.43 47.37
N THR A 590 -10.14 -40.75 47.22
CA THR A 590 -8.92 -41.07 47.96
C THR A 590 -8.56 -40.08 49.06
N ILE A 591 -9.33 -38.98 49.21
CA ILE A 591 -9.01 -37.91 50.20
C ILE A 591 -9.80 -38.03 51.49
N GLU A 592 -10.81 -38.90 51.60
CA GLU A 592 -11.62 -39.04 52.82
C GLU A 592 -11.02 -40.01 53.86
N ASN A 593 -9.86 -40.61 53.68
CA ASN A 593 -9.29 -41.58 54.62
C ASN A 593 -7.90 -41.24 55.22
N GLU A 594 -7.41 -40.00 55.09
CA GLU A 594 -6.20 -39.57 55.83
C GLU A 594 -6.49 -38.36 56.71
N GLY A 595 -7.30 -38.55 57.72
CA GLY A 595 -7.55 -37.47 58.66
C GLY A 595 -8.41 -37.83 59.85
N VAL A 596 -8.12 -38.97 60.53
CA VAL A 596 -8.45 -39.18 61.92
C VAL A 596 -7.51 -40.25 62.45
N GLU A 597 -6.39 -39.81 62.99
CA GLU A 597 -5.80 -40.31 64.24
C GLU A 597 -4.85 -39.24 64.82
#